data_9c277454022f3a7fcb8ca569bd8f3215
#
_entry.id   9c277454022f3a7fcb8ca569bd8f3215
#
_cell.length_a   1.000
_cell.length_b   1.000
_cell.length_c   1.000
_cell.angle_alpha   90.00
_cell.angle_beta   90.00
_cell.angle_gamma   90.00
#
_symmetry.space_group_name_H-M   'P 1'
#
loop_
_entity.id
_entity.type
_entity.pdbx_description
1 polymer ?
#
loop_
_entity_poly.entity_id
_entity_poly.type
_entity_poly.pdbx_seq_one_letter_code
_entity_poly.pdbx_strand_id
1 'polypeptide(L)'
;MHFLRKIAFVTFLTPFAFIQADVEEVIVTANKKAETVQEIPMNISVITEVDIQERGISNPEDFLRTLAGVTTPGGARYYSFRGLNTSSAQRSSGTTSTYIDEIPGTTMNIWDIERIEVLRGPQGTLYGSNAIGGTIRYITKKPDLSGFDYAYSMEYGEKRFAGNAIVNYNAMVNVPLNDLFALRATYSQSLDPGIYENIITQNKDVGDQDDERYTITLGFERDDSPIHDGNIKSMVRYIVSDRYDEGMKEKGNGDKPGTADIFDPNCNTSTAFYYGDSCTRLTALANAYGRDLSDYHPLLSFAEVTDEKHNVVMSTLASTTQVGFDWGSATLTTMYRDYDEDSETEW
;
A
#
# COMPACT_ATOMS: atom_id res chain seq x y z
N MET A 1 -3.14 85.29 -0.20
CA MET A 1 -2.14 84.47 0.50
C MET A 1 -2.39 83.04 0.09
N HIS A 2 -1.59 82.51 -0.85
CA HIS A 2 -1.69 81.13 -1.37
C HIS A 2 -0.57 80.32 -0.75
N PHE A 3 -0.94 79.28 -0.04
CA PHE A 3 -0.01 78.29 0.46
C PHE A 3 -0.06 77.06 -0.44
N LEU A 4 0.91 76.94 -1.34
CA LEU A 4 1.14 75.74 -2.14
C LEU A 4 1.83 74.66 -1.25
N ARG A 5 1.11 73.57 -0.96
CA ARG A 5 1.68 72.37 -0.35
C ARG A 5 2.25 71.44 -1.45
N LYS A 6 3.57 71.33 -1.48
CA LYS A 6 4.28 70.36 -2.35
C LYS A 6 4.18 69.00 -1.68
N ILE A 7 3.42 68.06 -2.31
CA ILE A 7 3.42 66.66 -1.96
C ILE A 7 4.56 66.03 -2.73
N ALA A 8 5.61 65.55 -2.02
CA ALA A 8 6.65 64.72 -2.60
C ALA A 8 6.16 63.27 -2.66
N PHE A 9 6.03 62.78 -3.89
CA PHE A 9 5.74 61.36 -4.15
C PHE A 9 7.07 60.60 -4.03
N VAL A 10 7.25 59.85 -2.92
CA VAL A 10 8.38 58.94 -2.76
C VAL A 10 7.96 57.61 -3.40
N THR A 11 8.46 57.34 -4.60
CA THR A 11 8.29 56.07 -5.28
C THR A 11 9.25 55.05 -4.64
N PHE A 12 8.69 54.15 -3.86
CA PHE A 12 9.43 53.02 -3.30
C PHE A 12 9.62 51.99 -4.41
N LEU A 13 10.78 51.97 -5.06
CA LEU A 13 11.21 50.84 -5.89
C LEU A 13 11.62 49.70 -4.97
N THR A 14 10.70 48.79 -4.71
CA THR A 14 11.07 47.48 -4.10
C THR A 14 11.75 46.66 -5.21
N PRO A 15 12.97 46.15 -4.97
CA PRO A 15 13.56 45.19 -5.88
C PRO A 15 12.70 43.92 -5.85
N PHE A 16 12.13 43.54 -6.99
CA PHE A 16 11.55 42.24 -7.21
C PHE A 16 12.72 41.25 -7.16
N ALA A 17 12.92 40.60 -5.99
CA ALA A 17 13.74 39.41 -5.91
C ALA A 17 12.99 38.31 -6.66
N PHE A 18 13.47 37.94 -7.83
CA PHE A 18 13.06 36.69 -8.46
C PHE A 18 13.49 35.57 -7.53
N ILE A 19 12.54 35.04 -6.78
CA ILE A 19 12.69 33.75 -6.10
C ILE A 19 12.70 32.75 -7.24
N GLN A 20 13.89 32.34 -7.64
CA GLN A 20 14.07 31.15 -8.48
C GLN A 20 13.66 29.98 -7.58
N ALA A 21 12.45 29.48 -7.75
CA ALA A 21 12.06 28.21 -7.17
C ALA A 21 12.97 27.16 -7.83
N ASP A 22 13.89 26.63 -7.06
CA ASP A 22 14.67 25.47 -7.46
C ASP A 22 13.64 24.30 -7.56
N VAL A 23 13.31 23.94 -8.77
CA VAL A 23 12.41 22.82 -9.03
C VAL A 23 13.23 21.57 -8.74
N GLU A 24 12.99 20.95 -7.61
CA GLU A 24 13.62 19.68 -7.23
C GLU A 24 13.39 18.66 -8.35
N GLU A 25 14.46 18.28 -9.01
CA GLU A 25 14.42 17.35 -10.14
C GLU A 25 14.21 15.94 -9.62
N VAL A 26 13.02 15.37 -9.86
CA VAL A 26 12.66 14.04 -9.37
C VAL A 26 13.29 12.99 -10.28
N ILE A 27 14.26 12.25 -9.74
CA ILE A 27 14.91 11.13 -10.42
C ILE A 27 14.09 9.86 -10.18
N VAL A 28 13.83 9.12 -11.25
CA VAL A 28 13.10 7.85 -11.22
C VAL A 28 13.89 6.73 -11.88
N THR A 29 13.51 5.50 -11.58
CA THR A 29 14.18 4.29 -12.11
C THR A 29 13.22 3.40 -12.91
N ALA A 30 12.17 3.99 -13.44
CA ALA A 30 11.11 3.28 -14.16
C ALA A 30 11.61 2.53 -15.41
N ASN A 31 12.62 3.05 -16.08
CA ASN A 31 13.29 2.43 -17.23
C ASN A 31 14.46 1.52 -16.84
N LYS A 32 14.60 1.16 -15.57
CA LYS A 32 15.79 0.49 -15.03
C LYS A 32 17.08 1.31 -15.17
N LYS A 33 16.93 2.62 -15.38
CA LYS A 33 17.97 3.63 -15.39
C LYS A 33 17.52 4.82 -14.55
N ALA A 34 18.47 5.50 -13.92
CA ALA A 34 18.17 6.75 -13.24
C ALA A 34 18.02 7.86 -14.29
N GLU A 35 16.82 8.34 -14.48
CA GLU A 35 16.44 9.37 -15.44
C GLU A 35 15.48 10.36 -14.76
N THR A 36 15.42 11.57 -15.24
CA THR A 36 14.43 12.54 -14.74
C THR A 36 13.04 12.20 -15.27
N VAL A 37 11.99 12.51 -14.50
CA VAL A 37 10.61 12.28 -14.94
C VAL A 37 10.31 12.88 -16.30
N GLN A 38 10.97 13.99 -16.64
CA GLN A 38 10.76 14.72 -17.90
C GLN A 38 11.41 14.03 -19.11
N GLU A 39 12.46 13.24 -18.90
CA GLU A 39 13.19 12.53 -19.96
C GLU A 39 12.54 11.20 -20.34
N ILE A 40 11.69 10.65 -19.47
CA ILE A 40 11.06 9.36 -19.70
C ILE A 40 9.87 9.49 -20.65
N PRO A 41 9.88 8.82 -21.81
CA PRO A 41 8.79 8.88 -22.79
C PRO A 41 7.60 7.99 -22.38
N MET A 42 7.22 7.98 -21.09
CA MET A 42 6.14 7.17 -20.52
C MET A 42 5.23 8.02 -19.65
N ASN A 43 3.97 7.59 -19.51
CA ASN A 43 3.05 8.23 -18.58
C ASN A 43 3.34 7.73 -17.14
N ILE A 44 4.17 8.47 -16.44
CA ILE A 44 4.56 8.19 -15.07
C ILE A 44 4.00 9.26 -14.12
N SER A 45 3.59 8.83 -12.94
CA SER A 45 3.34 9.70 -11.79
C SER A 45 4.26 9.28 -10.66
N VAL A 46 4.86 10.25 -10.02
CA VAL A 46 5.72 10.02 -8.85
C VAL A 46 5.09 10.67 -7.64
N ILE A 47 5.10 9.96 -6.54
CA ILE A 47 4.66 10.44 -5.23
C ILE A 47 5.92 10.37 -4.37
N THR A 48 6.43 11.52 -3.99
CA THR A 48 7.67 11.64 -3.22
C THR A 48 7.42 11.39 -1.73
N GLU A 49 8.50 11.22 -0.95
CA GLU A 49 8.39 11.14 0.50
C GLU A 49 7.68 12.37 1.11
N VAL A 50 7.96 13.55 0.57
CA VAL A 50 7.30 14.80 1.01
C VAL A 50 5.80 14.74 0.74
N ASP A 51 5.40 14.28 -0.45
CA ASP A 51 3.97 14.08 -0.78
C ASP A 51 3.30 13.07 0.16
N ILE A 52 4.01 11.98 0.49
CA ILE A 52 3.51 10.94 1.41
C ILE A 52 3.23 11.56 2.79
N GLN A 53 4.17 12.32 3.30
CA GLN A 53 4.05 12.96 4.61
C GLN A 53 2.99 14.07 4.63
N GLU A 54 3.01 14.97 3.66
CA GLU A 54 2.07 16.10 3.59
C GLU A 54 0.62 15.68 3.41
N ARG A 55 0.39 14.58 2.68
CA ARG A 55 -0.96 14.06 2.42
C ARG A 55 -1.41 13.03 3.46
N GLY A 56 -0.56 12.65 4.41
CA GLY A 56 -0.85 11.62 5.41
C GLY A 56 -1.14 10.26 4.80
N ILE A 57 -0.39 9.89 3.77
CA ILE A 57 -0.54 8.60 3.09
C ILE A 57 0.10 7.53 3.96
N SER A 58 -0.70 6.65 4.57
CA SER A 58 -0.22 5.58 5.44
C SER A 58 -0.33 4.19 4.78
N ASN A 59 -1.24 4.03 3.84
CA ASN A 59 -1.48 2.77 3.14
C ASN A 59 -1.63 2.96 1.62
N PRO A 60 -1.52 1.91 0.82
CA PRO A 60 -1.64 2.01 -0.64
C PRO A 60 -2.97 2.56 -1.13
N GLU A 61 -4.07 2.32 -0.43
CA GLU A 61 -5.39 2.77 -0.86
C GLU A 61 -5.50 4.30 -0.85
N ASP A 62 -4.86 4.96 0.11
CA ASP A 62 -4.89 6.42 0.25
C ASP A 62 -4.36 7.11 -1.01
N PHE A 63 -3.25 6.63 -1.58
CA PHE A 63 -2.73 7.23 -2.79
C PHE A 63 -3.42 6.71 -4.06
N LEU A 64 -3.80 5.44 -4.12
CA LEU A 64 -4.48 4.86 -5.29
C LEU A 64 -5.76 5.62 -5.62
N ARG A 65 -6.52 6.03 -4.62
CA ARG A 65 -7.74 6.83 -4.77
C ARG A 65 -7.48 8.23 -5.33
N THR A 66 -6.27 8.74 -5.19
CA THR A 66 -5.89 10.06 -5.74
C THR A 66 -5.49 10.00 -7.21
N LEU A 67 -5.25 8.81 -7.75
CA LEU A 67 -4.77 8.62 -9.10
C LEU A 67 -5.89 8.66 -10.13
N ALA A 68 -5.77 9.51 -11.13
CA ALA A 68 -6.73 9.56 -12.23
C ALA A 68 -6.77 8.23 -13.00
N GLY A 69 -7.98 7.70 -13.22
CA GLY A 69 -8.20 6.46 -13.96
C GLY A 69 -7.84 5.18 -13.19
N VAL A 70 -7.66 5.28 -11.87
CA VAL A 70 -7.52 4.14 -10.97
C VAL A 70 -8.80 3.99 -10.17
N THR A 71 -9.25 2.77 -9.99
CA THR A 71 -10.37 2.42 -9.10
C THR A 71 -9.94 1.28 -8.18
N THR A 72 -10.44 1.29 -6.96
CA THR A 72 -10.10 0.31 -5.90
C THR A 72 -11.38 -0.38 -5.41
N PRO A 73 -12.00 -1.25 -6.21
CA PRO A 73 -13.28 -1.88 -5.87
C PRO A 73 -13.22 -2.79 -4.63
N GLY A 74 -12.05 -3.30 -4.29
CA GLY A 74 -11.80 -4.16 -3.13
C GLY A 74 -10.61 -3.67 -2.30
N GLY A 75 -10.52 -2.35 -2.07
CA GLY A 75 -9.41 -1.76 -1.34
C GLY A 75 -8.09 -1.77 -2.10
N ALA A 76 -6.98 -1.70 -1.36
CA ALA A 76 -5.63 -1.66 -1.94
C ALA A 76 -5.21 -2.96 -2.65
N ARG A 77 -5.89 -4.07 -2.38
CA ARG A 77 -5.60 -5.37 -3.01
C ARG A 77 -6.08 -5.45 -4.45
N TYR A 78 -7.22 -4.83 -4.74
CA TYR A 78 -7.93 -4.97 -6.02
C TYR A 78 -8.12 -3.59 -6.62
N TYR A 79 -7.12 -3.16 -7.35
CA TYR A 79 -7.17 -1.91 -8.09
C TYR A 79 -7.17 -2.17 -9.60
N SER A 80 -7.72 -1.23 -10.35
CA SER A 80 -7.71 -1.28 -11.81
C SER A 80 -7.19 0.01 -12.40
N PHE A 81 -6.44 -0.11 -13.49
CA PHE A 81 -6.05 0.99 -14.34
C PHE A 81 -6.95 1.03 -15.57
N ARG A 82 -7.76 2.08 -15.71
CA ARG A 82 -8.66 2.26 -16.86
C ARG A 82 -9.53 1.03 -17.15
N GLY A 83 -10.02 0.37 -16.12
CA GLY A 83 -10.84 -0.84 -16.23
C GLY A 83 -10.08 -2.16 -16.39
N LEU A 84 -8.75 -2.13 -16.49
CA LEU A 84 -7.91 -3.32 -16.45
C LEU A 84 -7.62 -3.67 -15.00
N ASN A 85 -8.09 -4.83 -14.56
CA ASN A 85 -8.18 -5.20 -13.15
C ASN A 85 -7.02 -6.10 -12.71
N THR A 86 -6.60 -5.97 -11.44
CA THR A 86 -5.68 -6.93 -10.77
C THR A 86 -6.41 -8.16 -10.25
N SER A 87 -7.74 -8.14 -10.20
CA SER A 87 -8.53 -9.18 -9.56
C SER A 87 -8.30 -10.55 -10.20
N SER A 88 -7.84 -11.49 -9.38
CA SER A 88 -7.80 -12.92 -9.68
C SER A 88 -9.14 -13.62 -9.42
N ALA A 89 -10.19 -12.90 -9.06
CA ALA A 89 -11.50 -13.46 -8.73
C ALA A 89 -12.08 -14.38 -9.84
N GLN A 90 -11.54 -14.26 -11.03
CA GLN A 90 -11.89 -15.14 -12.15
C GLN A 90 -10.75 -16.06 -12.60
N ARG A 91 -9.75 -16.33 -11.74
CA ARG A 91 -8.56 -17.13 -12.08
C ARG A 91 -7.79 -16.63 -13.32
N SER A 92 -7.95 -15.38 -13.68
CA SER A 92 -7.16 -14.75 -14.74
C SER A 92 -5.93 -14.10 -14.12
N SER A 93 -4.82 -14.15 -14.85
CA SER A 93 -3.62 -13.39 -14.48
C SER A 93 -3.98 -11.91 -14.35
N GLY A 94 -3.51 -11.26 -13.28
CA GLY A 94 -3.70 -9.82 -13.11
C GLY A 94 -3.16 -9.04 -14.32
N THR A 95 -3.74 -7.89 -14.60
CA THR A 95 -3.32 -7.01 -15.69
C THR A 95 -2.44 -5.85 -15.22
N THR A 96 -2.21 -5.77 -13.92
CA THR A 96 -1.34 -4.78 -13.29
C THR A 96 -0.33 -5.47 -12.39
N SER A 97 0.86 -4.93 -12.29
CA SER A 97 1.94 -5.49 -11.49
C SER A 97 2.38 -4.51 -10.41
N THR A 98 2.83 -5.05 -9.28
CA THR A 98 3.35 -4.29 -8.15
C THR A 98 4.74 -4.79 -7.80
N TYR A 99 5.63 -3.86 -7.49
CA TYR A 99 7.01 -4.15 -7.11
C TYR A 99 7.40 -3.36 -5.87
N ILE A 100 8.22 -3.98 -5.05
CA ILE A 100 8.97 -3.31 -3.98
C ILE A 100 10.43 -3.32 -4.43
N ASP A 101 10.96 -2.15 -4.77
CA ASP A 101 12.21 -1.98 -5.53
C ASP A 101 12.16 -2.81 -6.84
N GLU A 102 13.00 -3.84 -6.95
CA GLU A 102 13.05 -4.73 -8.12
C GLU A 102 12.34 -6.08 -7.88
N ILE A 103 11.68 -6.26 -6.74
CA ILE A 103 11.10 -7.54 -6.31
C ILE A 103 9.59 -7.50 -6.53
N PRO A 104 9.01 -8.46 -7.27
CA PRO A 104 7.55 -8.57 -7.39
C PRO A 104 6.91 -8.75 -6.01
N GLY A 105 5.95 -7.92 -5.68
CA GLY A 105 5.25 -7.97 -4.40
C GLY A 105 4.48 -6.70 -4.13
N THR A 106 3.65 -6.74 -3.10
CA THR A 106 2.87 -5.61 -2.62
C THR A 106 3.26 -5.25 -1.19
N THR A 107 2.90 -4.08 -0.76
CA THR A 107 2.97 -3.65 0.63
C THR A 107 1.61 -3.12 1.06
N MET A 108 1.26 -3.31 2.30
CA MET A 108 0.05 -2.76 2.91
C MET A 108 0.36 -1.54 3.79
N ASN A 109 1.64 -1.29 4.05
CA ASN A 109 2.09 -0.14 4.83
C ASN A 109 3.11 0.68 4.01
N ILE A 110 2.92 2.00 3.98
CA ILE A 110 3.80 2.95 3.30
C ILE A 110 4.73 3.61 4.33
N TRP A 111 5.55 2.78 4.97
CA TRP A 111 6.59 3.22 5.86
C TRP A 111 7.97 3.01 5.26
N ASP A 112 8.88 3.95 5.46
CA ASP A 112 10.26 3.92 4.96
C ASP A 112 10.36 3.81 3.42
N ILE A 113 9.37 4.38 2.75
CA ILE A 113 9.33 4.50 1.29
C ILE A 113 9.94 5.85 0.89
N GLU A 114 10.87 5.82 -0.04
CA GLU A 114 11.50 7.02 -0.63
C GLU A 114 10.54 7.68 -1.62
N ARG A 115 9.91 6.88 -2.48
CA ARG A 115 8.93 7.33 -3.46
C ARG A 115 8.09 6.18 -4.01
N ILE A 116 6.95 6.52 -4.58
CA ILE A 116 6.10 5.57 -5.31
C ILE A 116 6.06 6.00 -6.76
N GLU A 117 6.42 5.10 -7.66
CA GLU A 117 6.38 5.31 -9.10
C GLU A 117 5.18 4.56 -9.69
N VAL A 118 4.30 5.27 -10.38
CA VAL A 118 3.10 4.71 -11.02
C VAL A 118 3.21 4.85 -12.52
N LEU A 119 3.50 3.74 -13.18
CA LEU A 119 3.63 3.65 -14.63
C LEU A 119 2.30 3.23 -15.22
N ARG A 120 1.73 4.05 -16.09
CA ARG A 120 0.44 3.77 -16.73
C ARG A 120 0.64 3.27 -18.14
N GLY A 121 -0.11 2.21 -18.49
CA GLY A 121 -0.04 1.58 -19.80
C GLY A 121 0.86 0.35 -19.82
N PRO A 122 1.01 -0.30 -21.00
CA PRO A 122 1.75 -1.56 -21.10
C PRO A 122 3.22 -1.43 -20.72
N GLN A 123 3.64 -2.24 -19.75
CA GLN A 123 5.01 -2.31 -19.24
C GLN A 123 5.59 -3.73 -19.32
N GLY A 124 5.00 -4.59 -20.16
CA GLY A 124 5.32 -6.02 -20.21
C GLY A 124 6.79 -6.33 -20.51
N THR A 125 7.49 -5.48 -21.27
CA THR A 125 8.90 -5.68 -21.62
C THR A 125 9.83 -5.60 -20.41
N LEU A 126 9.55 -4.69 -19.46
CA LEU A 126 10.40 -4.43 -18.29
C LEU A 126 9.88 -5.12 -17.02
N TYR A 127 8.55 -5.35 -16.95
CA TYR A 127 7.87 -5.77 -15.74
C TYR A 127 7.02 -7.04 -15.93
N GLY A 128 7.19 -7.74 -17.04
CA GLY A 128 6.57 -9.04 -17.28
C GLY A 128 5.12 -8.97 -17.78
N SER A 129 4.53 -10.15 -18.00
CA SER A 129 3.24 -10.34 -18.70
C SER A 129 2.04 -9.70 -18.00
N ASN A 130 2.11 -9.49 -16.70
CA ASN A 130 1.00 -8.93 -15.90
C ASN A 130 0.97 -7.39 -15.88
N ALA A 131 1.88 -6.73 -16.58
CA ALA A 131 1.98 -5.26 -16.61
C ALA A 131 1.33 -4.65 -17.86
N ILE A 132 0.11 -5.04 -18.19
CA ILE A 132 -0.63 -4.55 -19.38
C ILE A 132 -1.32 -3.22 -19.07
N GLY A 133 -1.94 -3.09 -17.91
CA GLY A 133 -2.64 -1.87 -17.46
C GLY A 133 -1.71 -0.84 -16.87
N GLY A 134 -0.67 -1.31 -16.19
CA GLY A 134 0.31 -0.47 -15.50
C GLY A 134 1.11 -1.22 -14.47
N THR A 135 2.05 -0.49 -13.85
CA THR A 135 2.93 -0.99 -12.80
C THR A 135 3.03 0.02 -11.68
N ILE A 136 2.94 -0.44 -10.44
CA ILE A 136 3.24 0.36 -9.25
C ILE A 136 4.55 -0.12 -8.66
N ARG A 137 5.45 0.81 -8.38
CA ARG A 137 6.73 0.52 -7.76
C ARG A 137 6.87 1.32 -6.47
N TYR A 138 7.07 0.62 -5.38
CA TYR A 138 7.44 1.19 -4.10
C TYR A 138 8.96 1.18 -4.00
N ILE A 139 9.59 2.33 -4.03
CA ILE A 139 11.03 2.44 -3.88
C ILE A 139 11.32 2.72 -2.41
N THR A 140 12.01 1.79 -1.76
CA THR A 140 12.33 1.89 -0.33
C THR A 140 13.61 2.70 -0.13
N LYS A 141 13.73 3.31 1.05
CA LYS A 141 14.98 3.92 1.47
C LYS A 141 16.07 2.84 1.61
N LYS A 142 17.25 3.17 1.17
CA LYS A 142 18.41 2.27 1.21
C LYS A 142 19.20 2.47 2.50
N PRO A 143 20.00 1.44 2.92
CA PRO A 143 20.98 1.65 3.97
C PRO A 143 21.92 2.80 3.64
N ASP A 144 22.08 3.73 4.55
CA ASP A 144 22.92 4.92 4.41
C ASP A 144 24.25 4.72 5.14
N LEU A 145 25.35 4.92 4.40
CA LEU A 145 26.70 4.83 4.92
C LEU A 145 27.13 6.11 5.68
N SER A 146 26.43 7.22 5.48
CA SER A 146 26.85 8.53 5.98
C SER A 146 26.69 8.70 7.48
N GLY A 147 25.73 7.98 8.10
CA GLY A 147 25.50 8.15 9.53
C GLY A 147 24.46 7.23 10.14
N PHE A 148 24.47 7.22 11.48
CA PHE A 148 23.42 6.59 12.27
C PHE A 148 22.15 7.44 12.19
N ASP A 149 21.02 6.77 11.89
CA ASP A 149 19.71 7.40 11.85
C ASP A 149 18.65 6.48 12.45
N TYR A 150 17.59 7.07 13.00
CA TYR A 150 16.44 6.33 13.49
C TYR A 150 15.17 7.15 13.36
N ALA A 151 14.06 6.48 13.15
CA ALA A 151 12.75 7.09 13.15
C ALA A 151 11.74 6.17 13.80
N TYR A 152 10.70 6.75 14.36
CA TYR A 152 9.52 6.03 14.83
C TYR A 152 8.28 6.88 14.61
N SER A 153 7.16 6.22 14.40
CA SER A 153 5.86 6.86 14.36
C SER A 153 4.83 5.98 15.06
N MET A 154 3.83 6.62 15.60
CA MET A 154 2.64 5.99 16.15
C MET A 154 1.44 6.81 15.72
N GLU A 155 0.48 6.16 15.09
CA GLU A 155 -0.79 6.76 14.71
C GLU A 155 -1.92 6.10 15.48
N TYR A 156 -2.88 6.90 15.91
CA TYR A 156 -4.09 6.46 16.57
C TYR A 156 -5.28 7.09 15.87
N GLY A 157 -6.28 6.28 15.58
CA GLY A 157 -7.51 6.73 14.95
C GLY A 157 -8.72 5.94 15.43
N GLU A 158 -9.89 6.49 15.20
CA GLU A 158 -11.15 5.84 15.52
C GLU A 158 -12.00 5.69 14.26
N LYS A 159 -12.53 4.50 14.03
CA LYS A 159 -13.56 4.25 13.04
C LYS A 159 -14.93 4.28 13.70
N ARG A 160 -15.87 4.99 13.07
CA ARG A 160 -17.25 4.90 13.48
C ARG A 160 -17.75 3.48 13.31
N PHE A 161 -18.38 2.94 14.34
CA PHE A 161 -18.91 1.56 14.45
C PHE A 161 -17.89 0.46 14.69
N ALA A 162 -16.58 0.71 14.69
CA ALA A 162 -15.61 -0.26 15.11
C ALA A 162 -15.60 -0.43 16.64
N GLY A 163 -15.30 -1.63 17.11
CA GLY A 163 -15.16 -1.91 18.54
C GLY A 163 -13.81 -1.43 19.10
N ASN A 164 -12.81 -1.33 18.25
CA ASN A 164 -11.44 -0.97 18.61
C ASN A 164 -10.95 0.23 17.80
N ALA A 165 -9.79 0.76 18.16
CA ALA A 165 -9.13 1.86 17.48
C ALA A 165 -8.20 1.35 16.35
N ILE A 166 -8.00 2.17 15.33
CA ILE A 166 -6.89 2.02 14.39
C ILE A 166 -5.61 2.38 15.12
N VAL A 167 -4.60 1.53 15.05
CA VAL A 167 -3.28 1.80 15.62
C VAL A 167 -2.19 1.37 14.66
N ASN A 168 -1.32 2.29 14.27
CA ASN A 168 -0.15 2.00 13.47
C ASN A 168 1.12 2.27 14.28
N TYR A 169 2.05 1.33 14.25
CA TYR A 169 3.37 1.45 14.85
C TYR A 169 4.43 1.28 13.77
N ASN A 170 5.36 2.21 13.72
CA ASN A 170 6.45 2.13 12.77
C ASN A 170 7.76 2.51 13.46
N ALA A 171 8.83 1.80 13.12
CA ALA A 171 10.17 2.09 13.59
C ALA A 171 11.20 1.79 12.51
N MET A 172 12.28 2.55 12.51
CA MET A 172 13.41 2.34 11.62
C MET A 172 14.70 2.67 12.36
N VAL A 173 15.74 1.90 12.07
CA VAL A 173 17.13 2.20 12.48
C VAL A 173 18.06 1.95 11.30
N ASN A 174 18.99 2.87 11.08
CA ASN A 174 20.07 2.79 10.12
C ASN A 174 21.41 2.85 10.87
N VAL A 175 22.27 1.87 10.63
CA VAL A 175 23.57 1.76 11.28
C VAL A 175 24.65 1.58 10.23
N PRO A 176 25.51 2.57 9.99
CA PRO A 176 26.73 2.37 9.21
C PRO A 176 27.66 1.47 10.00
N LEU A 177 28.08 0.36 9.38
CA LEU A 177 28.99 -0.59 10.00
C LEU A 177 30.46 -0.23 9.74
N ASN A 178 30.73 0.28 8.56
CA ASN A 178 32.01 0.85 8.14
C ASN A 178 31.78 1.65 6.82
N ASP A 179 32.86 2.10 6.20
CA ASP A 179 32.83 2.91 4.97
C ASP A 179 32.20 2.21 3.75
N LEU A 180 31.95 0.90 3.81
CA LEU A 180 31.43 0.09 2.70
C LEU A 180 30.08 -0.56 3.02
N PHE A 181 29.73 -0.73 4.28
CA PHE A 181 28.55 -1.47 4.70
C PHE A 181 27.69 -0.66 5.65
N ALA A 182 26.40 -0.68 5.42
CA ALA A 182 25.38 -0.20 6.34
C ALA A 182 24.25 -1.20 6.51
N LEU A 183 23.64 -1.23 7.69
CA LEU A 183 22.48 -2.02 8.03
C LEU A 183 21.29 -1.09 8.25
N ARG A 184 20.16 -1.40 7.61
CA ARG A 184 18.89 -0.73 7.86
C ARG A 184 17.84 -1.77 8.27
N ALA A 185 17.21 -1.55 9.40
CA ALA A 185 16.12 -2.39 9.89
C ALA A 185 14.86 -1.56 10.04
N THR A 186 13.73 -2.11 9.61
CA THR A 186 12.42 -1.48 9.75
C THR A 186 11.43 -2.45 10.35
N TYR A 187 10.53 -1.91 11.15
CA TYR A 187 9.36 -2.58 11.67
C TYR A 187 8.13 -1.73 11.38
N SER A 188 7.06 -2.36 10.97
CA SER A 188 5.76 -1.73 10.84
C SER A 188 4.65 -2.69 11.25
N GLN A 189 3.67 -2.18 11.98
CA GLN A 189 2.44 -2.87 12.31
C GLN A 189 1.27 -1.94 12.08
N SER A 190 0.22 -2.45 11.44
CA SER A 190 -1.04 -1.75 11.21
C SER A 190 -2.18 -2.61 11.75
N LEU A 191 -2.84 -2.13 12.79
CA LEU A 191 -4.04 -2.72 13.38
C LEU A 191 -5.23 -1.89 12.90
N ASP A 192 -6.02 -2.45 12.00
CA ASP A 192 -7.21 -1.80 11.45
C ASP A 192 -8.46 -2.58 11.83
N PRO A 193 -9.25 -2.13 12.83
CA PRO A 193 -10.41 -2.85 13.30
C PRO A 193 -11.50 -2.93 12.24
N GLY A 194 -12.20 -4.06 12.21
CA GLY A 194 -13.41 -4.24 11.43
C GLY A 194 -14.54 -3.32 11.89
N ILE A 195 -15.55 -3.22 11.06
CA ILE A 195 -16.76 -2.44 11.36
C ILE A 195 -18.03 -3.29 11.34
N TYR A 196 -17.87 -4.58 11.04
CA TYR A 196 -19.00 -5.49 10.97
C TYR A 196 -19.17 -6.27 12.28
N GLU A 197 -20.39 -6.59 12.60
CA GLU A 197 -20.75 -7.38 13.78
C GLU A 197 -21.36 -8.69 13.35
N ASN A 198 -20.74 -9.81 13.81
CA ASN A 198 -21.37 -11.12 13.70
C ASN A 198 -22.30 -11.33 14.91
N ILE A 199 -23.60 -11.36 14.66
CA ILE A 199 -24.60 -11.45 15.72
C ILE A 199 -24.62 -12.80 16.44
N ILE A 200 -24.04 -13.83 15.87
CA ILE A 200 -23.99 -15.18 16.45
C ILE A 200 -22.79 -15.28 17.39
N THR A 201 -21.59 -14.97 16.91
CA THR A 201 -20.35 -14.99 17.69
C THR A 201 -20.20 -13.80 18.62
N GLN A 202 -20.98 -12.72 18.36
CA GLN A 202 -20.88 -11.41 19.03
C GLN A 202 -19.55 -10.69 18.82
N ASN A 203 -18.83 -11.06 17.77
CA ASN A 203 -17.65 -10.35 17.35
C ASN A 203 -18.05 -9.03 16.67
N LYS A 204 -17.53 -7.89 17.14
CA LYS A 204 -17.82 -6.53 16.66
C LYS A 204 -16.74 -5.95 15.76
N ASP A 205 -15.69 -6.70 15.56
CA ASP A 205 -14.52 -6.25 14.82
C ASP A 205 -14.32 -7.09 13.54
N VAL A 206 -15.37 -7.74 13.03
CA VAL A 206 -15.26 -8.51 11.79
C VAL A 206 -14.89 -7.61 10.64
N GLY A 207 -13.91 -8.05 9.86
CA GLY A 207 -13.23 -7.24 8.86
C GLY A 207 -12.00 -6.53 9.38
N ASP A 208 -11.50 -6.92 10.58
CA ASP A 208 -10.24 -6.43 11.09
C ASP A 208 -9.07 -6.90 10.19
N GLN A 209 -8.03 -6.12 10.18
CA GLN A 209 -6.80 -6.40 9.46
C GLN A 209 -5.62 -6.09 10.38
N ASP A 210 -4.74 -7.06 10.54
CA ASP A 210 -3.44 -6.87 11.17
C ASP A 210 -2.35 -7.19 10.15
N ASP A 211 -1.54 -6.20 9.85
CA ASP A 211 -0.39 -6.33 8.96
C ASP A 211 0.87 -6.03 9.76
N GLU A 212 1.70 -7.02 9.98
CA GLU A 212 3.00 -6.87 10.62
C GLU A 212 4.13 -7.13 9.63
N ARG A 213 5.14 -6.27 9.64
CA ARG A 213 6.26 -6.40 8.72
C ARG A 213 7.59 -6.05 9.35
N TYR A 214 8.55 -6.93 9.16
CA TYR A 214 9.95 -6.73 9.50
C TYR A 214 10.78 -6.73 8.23
N THR A 215 11.70 -5.77 8.13
CA THR A 215 12.65 -5.76 7.03
C THR A 215 14.05 -5.49 7.58
N ILE A 216 15.01 -6.33 7.19
CA ILE A 216 16.43 -6.13 7.49
C ILE A 216 17.15 -6.06 6.15
N THR A 217 17.87 -4.98 5.92
CA THR A 217 18.61 -4.74 4.68
C THR A 217 20.07 -4.45 5.00
N LEU A 218 20.97 -5.26 4.44
CA LEU A 218 22.40 -5.00 4.42
C LEU A 218 22.75 -4.36 3.08
N GLY A 219 23.26 -3.15 3.11
CA GLY A 219 23.77 -2.43 1.96
C GLY A 219 25.29 -2.53 1.87
N PHE A 220 25.79 -2.65 0.67
CA PHE A 220 27.21 -2.52 0.30
C PHE A 220 27.32 -1.53 -0.84
N GLU A 221 28.22 -0.57 -0.70
CA GLU A 221 28.51 0.40 -1.75
C GLU A 221 30.02 0.64 -1.84
N ARG A 222 30.52 0.62 -3.07
CA ARG A 222 31.92 0.89 -3.37
C ARG A 222 32.03 1.62 -4.71
N ASP A 223 32.57 2.82 -4.68
CA ASP A 223 32.72 3.65 -5.87
C ASP A 223 33.93 3.27 -6.73
N ASP A 224 34.92 2.63 -6.11
CA ASP A 224 36.20 2.29 -6.77
C ASP A 224 36.39 0.76 -6.74
N SER A 225 35.91 0.08 -7.76
CA SER A 225 35.95 -1.37 -7.82
C SER A 225 37.36 -1.88 -8.19
N PRO A 226 37.91 -2.87 -7.46
CA PRO A 226 39.19 -3.45 -7.80
C PRO A 226 39.18 -4.33 -9.06
N ILE A 227 37.99 -4.60 -9.61
CA ILE A 227 37.82 -5.53 -10.75
C ILE A 227 37.62 -4.75 -12.06
N HIS A 228 37.12 -3.54 -12.00
CA HIS A 228 36.86 -2.65 -13.15
C HIS A 228 36.78 -1.20 -12.68
N ASP A 229 36.96 -0.26 -13.59
CA ASP A 229 36.77 1.17 -13.36
C ASP A 229 35.25 1.43 -13.30
N GLY A 230 34.65 1.44 -12.09
CA GLY A 230 33.24 1.67 -11.89
C GLY A 230 32.79 1.37 -10.46
N ASN A 231 31.52 1.57 -10.20
CA ASN A 231 30.93 1.37 -8.87
C ASN A 231 30.22 0.01 -8.73
N ILE A 232 30.18 -0.49 -7.52
CA ILE A 232 29.36 -1.64 -7.15
C ILE A 232 28.44 -1.25 -6.01
N LYS A 233 27.14 -1.46 -6.20
CA LYS A 233 26.12 -1.32 -5.16
C LYS A 233 25.41 -2.66 -5.01
N SER A 234 25.37 -3.19 -3.81
CA SER A 234 24.69 -4.44 -3.52
C SER A 234 23.81 -4.28 -2.29
N MET A 235 22.67 -4.91 -2.32
CA MET A 235 21.71 -4.90 -1.24
C MET A 235 21.19 -6.31 -1.05
N VAL A 236 21.28 -6.82 0.18
CA VAL A 236 20.65 -8.08 0.59
C VAL A 236 19.57 -7.74 1.60
N ARG A 237 18.37 -8.20 1.32
CA ARG A 237 17.18 -7.88 2.13
C ARG A 237 16.47 -9.14 2.57
N TYR A 238 16.13 -9.19 3.84
CA TYR A 238 15.22 -10.17 4.39
C TYR A 238 13.94 -9.47 4.86
N ILE A 239 12.81 -9.95 4.39
CA ILE A 239 11.47 -9.40 4.69
C ILE A 239 10.63 -10.53 5.26
N VAL A 240 9.99 -10.26 6.39
CA VAL A 240 8.90 -11.08 6.91
C VAL A 240 7.64 -10.21 6.92
N SER A 241 6.58 -10.71 6.39
CA SER A 241 5.26 -10.09 6.42
C SER A 241 4.28 -11.10 6.96
N ASP A 242 3.67 -10.78 8.08
CA ASP A 242 2.59 -11.52 8.69
C ASP A 242 1.33 -10.70 8.54
N ARG A 243 0.31 -11.31 7.99
CA ARG A 243 -0.93 -10.66 7.71
C ARG A 243 -2.09 -11.51 8.13
N TYR A 244 -2.89 -10.96 8.98
CA TYR A 244 -4.14 -11.51 9.43
C TYR A 244 -5.31 -10.67 8.92
N ASP A 245 -6.29 -11.32 8.33
CA ASP A 245 -7.58 -10.72 7.99
C ASP A 245 -8.68 -11.56 8.65
N GLU A 246 -9.49 -10.96 9.49
CA GLU A 246 -10.76 -11.51 9.88
C GLU A 246 -11.83 -10.88 8.99
N GLY A 247 -12.27 -11.61 8.00
CA GLY A 247 -13.04 -10.97 6.95
C GLY A 247 -14.27 -11.72 6.53
N MET A 248 -15.25 -10.96 6.12
CA MET A 248 -16.17 -11.48 5.13
C MET A 248 -15.30 -11.82 3.90
N LYS A 249 -15.14 -13.14 3.65
CA LYS A 249 -14.55 -13.59 2.40
C LYS A 249 -15.18 -12.78 1.28
N GLU A 250 -14.38 -12.11 0.46
CA GLU A 250 -14.91 -11.52 -0.76
C GLU A 250 -15.71 -12.61 -1.45
N LYS A 251 -17.01 -12.50 -1.34
CA LYS A 251 -17.89 -13.43 -2.06
C LYS A 251 -17.72 -13.12 -3.53
N GLY A 252 -16.78 -13.88 -4.10
CA GLY A 252 -16.72 -14.00 -5.54
C GLY A 252 -18.10 -14.44 -6.00
N ASN A 253 -18.77 -13.54 -6.67
CA ASN A 253 -19.94 -13.81 -7.52
C ASN A 253 -20.77 -15.04 -7.16
N GLY A 254 -21.77 -14.84 -6.35
CA GLY A 254 -23.05 -15.51 -6.60
C GLY A 254 -23.32 -16.85 -6.00
N ASP A 255 -22.39 -17.50 -5.29
CA ASP A 255 -22.59 -18.90 -4.91
C ASP A 255 -22.74 -19.17 -3.40
N LYS A 256 -22.72 -18.17 -2.55
CA LYS A 256 -23.11 -18.35 -1.15
C LYS A 256 -24.32 -17.47 -0.81
N PRO A 257 -25.48 -18.10 -0.57
CA PRO A 257 -26.60 -17.40 0.04
C PRO A 257 -26.23 -17.13 1.50
N GLY A 258 -25.96 -15.90 1.87
CA GLY A 258 -25.80 -15.61 3.28
C GLY A 258 -25.12 -14.34 3.70
N THR A 259 -24.41 -13.61 2.84
CA THR A 259 -24.03 -12.22 3.13
C THR A 259 -24.96 -11.28 2.42
N ALA A 260 -26.13 -11.75 2.33
CA ALA A 260 -27.18 -10.96 1.79
C ALA A 260 -27.19 -9.65 2.50
N ASP A 261 -27.58 -8.73 1.75
CA ASP A 261 -28.35 -7.59 2.09
C ASP A 261 -29.07 -7.80 3.40
N ILE A 262 -28.30 -7.66 4.44
CA ILE A 262 -28.44 -8.25 5.76
C ILE A 262 -29.68 -7.75 6.45
N PHE A 263 -30.14 -6.61 6.08
CA PHE A 263 -31.27 -5.99 6.71
C PHE A 263 -32.12 -5.21 5.70
N ASP A 264 -32.88 -5.91 4.92
CA ASP A 264 -34.23 -5.41 4.70
C ASP A 264 -34.98 -5.58 6.03
N PRO A 265 -35.21 -4.52 6.78
CA PRO A 265 -35.94 -4.62 8.06
C PRO A 265 -37.34 -5.21 7.89
N ASN A 266 -37.81 -5.32 6.67
CA ASN A 266 -39.09 -5.96 6.33
C ASN A 266 -38.90 -7.38 5.83
N CYS A 267 -37.67 -7.87 5.59
CA CYS A 267 -37.41 -9.16 4.98
C CYS A 267 -38.36 -9.46 3.83
N ASN A 268 -38.53 -8.48 2.95
CA ASN A 268 -39.54 -8.56 1.93
C ASN A 268 -39.17 -9.61 0.91
N THR A 269 -39.94 -10.68 0.87
CA THR A 269 -39.77 -11.84 0.01
C THR A 269 -39.76 -11.54 -1.49
N SER A 270 -40.07 -10.30 -1.91
CA SER A 270 -40.06 -9.91 -3.32
C SER A 270 -38.68 -9.71 -3.92
N THR A 271 -37.64 -9.44 -3.10
CA THR A 271 -36.23 -9.47 -3.53
C THR A 271 -35.58 -10.86 -3.38
N ALA A 272 -36.28 -11.77 -2.76
CA ALA A 272 -35.84 -13.13 -2.49
C ALA A 272 -35.60 -14.00 -3.73
N PHE A 273 -35.90 -13.50 -4.92
CA PHE A 273 -35.72 -14.31 -6.15
C PHE A 273 -34.25 -14.57 -6.49
N TYR A 274 -33.34 -13.73 -6.00
CA TYR A 274 -31.89 -13.94 -6.14
C TYR A 274 -31.21 -14.46 -4.86
N TYR A 275 -31.85 -14.30 -3.69
CA TYR A 275 -31.26 -14.59 -2.39
C TYR A 275 -32.28 -15.29 -1.45
N GLY A 276 -33.10 -16.14 -2.04
CA GLY A 276 -34.34 -16.70 -1.48
C GLY A 276 -34.35 -17.27 -0.06
N ASP A 277 -33.19 -17.49 0.56
CA ASP A 277 -33.12 -18.11 1.90
C ASP A 277 -32.44 -17.22 2.98
N SER A 278 -31.87 -16.07 2.61
CA SER A 278 -31.04 -15.31 3.54
C SER A 278 -31.80 -14.74 4.74
N CYS A 279 -32.98 -14.19 4.52
CA CYS A 279 -33.81 -13.65 5.59
C CYS A 279 -34.34 -14.77 6.52
N THR A 280 -34.77 -15.88 5.96
CA THR A 280 -35.26 -17.02 6.73
C THR A 280 -34.12 -17.63 7.54
N ARG A 281 -32.96 -17.76 6.95
CA ARG A 281 -31.75 -18.29 7.61
C ARG A 281 -31.28 -17.35 8.72
N LEU A 282 -31.20 -16.06 8.47
CA LEU A 282 -30.81 -15.05 9.47
C LEU A 282 -31.74 -15.07 10.67
N THR A 283 -33.06 -15.03 10.43
CA THR A 283 -34.04 -15.08 11.49
C THR A 283 -34.01 -16.40 12.26
N ALA A 284 -33.82 -17.52 11.56
CA ALA A 284 -33.70 -18.83 12.18
C ALA A 284 -32.46 -18.95 13.06
N LEU A 285 -31.31 -18.48 12.58
CA LEU A 285 -30.05 -18.44 13.34
C LEU A 285 -30.18 -17.50 14.54
N ALA A 286 -30.64 -16.27 14.34
CA ALA A 286 -30.83 -15.32 15.42
C ALA A 286 -31.72 -15.91 16.52
N ASN A 287 -32.85 -16.52 16.17
CA ASN A 287 -33.75 -17.18 17.10
C ASN A 287 -33.10 -18.37 17.81
N ALA A 288 -32.34 -19.21 17.08
CA ALA A 288 -31.64 -20.37 17.65
C ALA A 288 -30.60 -19.95 18.71
N TYR A 289 -29.97 -18.80 18.53
CA TYR A 289 -28.98 -18.26 19.47
C TYR A 289 -29.57 -17.19 20.41
N GLY A 290 -30.88 -16.97 20.39
CA GLY A 290 -31.57 -16.05 21.29
C GLY A 290 -31.21 -14.59 21.06
N ARG A 291 -31.02 -14.19 19.80
CA ARG A 291 -30.68 -12.82 19.42
C ARG A 291 -31.90 -12.07 18.93
N ASP A 292 -32.04 -10.81 19.34
CA ASP A 292 -33.05 -9.90 18.80
C ASP A 292 -32.41 -9.04 17.70
N LEU A 293 -32.90 -9.19 16.48
CA LEU A 293 -32.35 -8.48 15.32
C LEU A 293 -32.53 -6.96 15.38
N SER A 294 -33.46 -6.47 16.22
CA SER A 294 -33.65 -5.03 16.41
C SER A 294 -32.50 -4.33 17.17
N ASP A 295 -31.67 -5.12 17.85
CA ASP A 295 -30.54 -4.60 18.63
C ASP A 295 -29.31 -4.31 17.76
N TYR A 296 -29.31 -4.70 16.48
CA TYR A 296 -28.16 -4.67 15.60
C TYR A 296 -28.29 -3.65 14.47
N HIS A 297 -27.15 -3.19 13.97
CA HIS A 297 -27.11 -2.23 12.87
C HIS A 297 -27.44 -2.92 11.54
N PRO A 298 -28.48 -2.45 10.78
CA PRO A 298 -29.00 -3.19 9.62
C PRO A 298 -28.02 -3.40 8.46
N LEU A 299 -27.00 -2.55 8.31
CA LEU A 299 -26.04 -2.62 7.21
C LEU A 299 -24.66 -3.17 7.62
N LEU A 300 -24.42 -3.32 8.93
CA LEU A 300 -23.10 -3.68 9.46
C LEU A 300 -23.12 -4.97 10.28
N SER A 301 -24.25 -5.65 10.35
CA SER A 301 -24.38 -6.89 11.10
C SER A 301 -24.76 -8.06 10.18
N PHE A 302 -24.27 -9.25 10.50
CA PHE A 302 -24.56 -10.47 9.77
C PHE A 302 -24.62 -11.66 10.75
N ALA A 303 -24.97 -12.85 10.28
CA ALA A 303 -25.07 -14.05 11.11
C ALA A 303 -24.33 -15.20 10.44
N GLU A 304 -23.23 -15.60 11.05
CA GLU A 304 -22.46 -16.80 10.69
C GLU A 304 -22.06 -17.55 11.96
N VAL A 305 -21.96 -18.85 11.88
CA VAL A 305 -21.65 -19.70 13.05
C VAL A 305 -20.19 -19.53 13.47
N THR A 306 -19.32 -19.24 12.53
CA THR A 306 -17.90 -18.94 12.75
C THR A 306 -17.51 -17.64 12.08
N ASP A 307 -16.50 -16.98 12.61
CA ASP A 307 -15.84 -15.86 11.93
C ASP A 307 -14.79 -16.42 10.95
N GLU A 308 -14.83 -15.95 9.72
CA GLU A 308 -13.83 -16.35 8.73
C GLU A 308 -12.48 -15.72 9.08
N LYS A 309 -11.41 -16.51 9.03
CA LYS A 309 -10.04 -16.07 9.33
C LYS A 309 -9.11 -16.44 8.20
N HIS A 310 -8.24 -15.55 7.87
CA HIS A 310 -7.23 -15.75 6.84
C HIS A 310 -5.90 -15.19 7.31
N ASN A 311 -4.93 -16.07 7.49
CA ASN A 311 -3.58 -15.69 7.88
C ASN A 311 -2.60 -16.03 6.77
N VAL A 312 -1.72 -15.10 6.45
CA VAL A 312 -0.67 -15.24 5.44
C VAL A 312 0.66 -14.80 6.01
N VAL A 313 1.55 -15.74 6.18
CA VAL A 313 2.94 -15.47 6.54
C VAL A 313 3.82 -15.61 5.30
N MET A 314 4.55 -14.58 5.00
CA MET A 314 5.43 -14.55 3.84
C MET A 314 6.84 -14.12 4.25
N SER A 315 7.83 -14.95 3.98
CA SER A 315 9.23 -14.58 4.13
C SER A 315 9.91 -14.47 2.77
N THR A 316 10.69 -13.43 2.59
CA THR A 316 11.39 -13.17 1.32
C THR A 316 12.85 -12.80 1.60
N LEU A 317 13.77 -13.56 1.02
CA LEU A 317 15.17 -13.20 0.94
C LEU A 317 15.47 -12.74 -0.49
N ALA A 318 15.95 -11.53 -0.64
CA ALA A 318 16.24 -10.95 -1.94
C ALA A 318 17.62 -10.31 -1.96
N SER A 319 18.26 -10.34 -3.11
CA SER A 319 19.52 -9.65 -3.35
C SER A 319 19.44 -8.89 -4.66
N THR A 320 19.87 -7.64 -4.64
CA THR A 320 20.03 -6.81 -5.84
C THR A 320 21.44 -6.27 -5.85
N THR A 321 22.19 -6.59 -6.92
CA THR A 321 23.54 -6.10 -7.13
C THR A 321 23.60 -5.36 -8.45
N GLN A 322 24.03 -4.11 -8.40
CA GLN A 322 24.28 -3.26 -9.55
C GLN A 322 25.78 -3.01 -9.71
N VAL A 323 26.24 -3.21 -10.91
CA VAL A 323 27.63 -2.93 -11.29
C VAL A 323 27.61 -1.87 -12.39
N GLY A 324 28.24 -0.74 -12.13
CA GLY A 324 28.42 0.34 -13.10
C GLY A 324 29.73 0.15 -13.87
N PHE A 325 29.70 0.44 -15.16
CA PHE A 325 30.85 0.45 -16.06
C PHE A 325 30.85 1.80 -16.80
N ASP A 326 31.96 2.21 -17.38
CA ASP A 326 32.04 3.44 -18.17
C ASP A 326 31.04 3.48 -19.33
N TRP A 327 30.69 2.33 -19.87
CA TRP A 327 29.79 2.18 -21.02
C TRP A 327 28.34 1.79 -20.65
N GLY A 328 28.04 1.55 -19.38
CA GLY A 328 26.70 1.16 -18.95
C GLY A 328 26.66 0.53 -17.56
N SER A 329 25.56 -0.13 -17.23
CA SER A 329 25.39 -0.83 -15.95
C SER A 329 24.74 -2.19 -16.14
N ALA A 330 25.03 -3.13 -15.23
CA ALA A 330 24.36 -4.41 -15.14
C ALA A 330 23.73 -4.55 -13.74
N THR A 331 22.49 -5.03 -13.69
CA THR A 331 21.79 -5.30 -12.44
C THR A 331 21.36 -6.76 -12.40
N LEU A 332 21.73 -7.44 -11.32
CA LEU A 332 21.27 -8.78 -11.01
C LEU A 332 20.37 -8.73 -9.79
N THR A 333 19.14 -9.21 -9.92
CA THR A 333 18.21 -9.39 -8.81
C THR A 333 17.89 -10.87 -8.66
N THR A 334 18.00 -11.38 -7.45
CA THR A 334 17.62 -12.74 -7.09
C THR A 334 16.66 -12.71 -5.92
N MET A 335 15.73 -13.66 -5.87
CA MET A 335 14.73 -13.73 -4.81
C MET A 335 14.40 -15.19 -4.50
N TYR A 336 14.29 -15.48 -3.22
CA TYR A 336 13.66 -16.67 -2.68
C TYR A 336 12.49 -16.22 -1.79
N ARG A 337 11.32 -16.83 -1.96
CA ARG A 337 10.13 -16.53 -1.16
C ARG A 337 9.52 -17.82 -0.67
N ASP A 338 9.20 -17.82 0.61
CA ASP A 338 8.39 -18.82 1.26
C ASP A 338 7.04 -18.21 1.60
N TYR A 339 5.97 -18.99 1.44
CA TYR A 339 4.60 -18.52 1.58
C TYR A 339 3.79 -19.59 2.30
N ASP A 340 3.24 -19.23 3.44
CA ASP A 340 2.36 -20.07 4.24
C ASP A 340 1.00 -19.36 4.39
N GLU A 341 -0.07 -20.08 4.08
CA GLU A 341 -1.43 -19.54 4.11
C GLU A 341 -2.33 -20.51 4.86
N ASP A 342 -2.94 -20.01 5.92
CA ASP A 342 -3.94 -20.73 6.70
C ASP A 342 -5.28 -19.98 6.63
N SER A 343 -6.34 -20.69 6.33
CA SER A 343 -7.67 -20.12 6.22
C SER A 343 -8.73 -21.00 6.85
N GLU A 344 -9.46 -20.44 7.81
CA GLU A 344 -10.65 -21.04 8.38
C GLU A 344 -11.88 -20.44 7.68
N THR A 345 -12.66 -21.31 7.02
CA THR A 345 -13.88 -20.88 6.33
C THR A 345 -15.00 -21.87 6.59
N GLU A 346 -16.22 -21.37 6.78
CA GLU A 346 -17.42 -22.22 6.73
C GLU A 346 -17.67 -22.77 5.32
N TRP A 347 -18.02 -24.04 5.23
CA TRP A 347 -18.41 -24.73 3.99
C TRP A 347 -19.93 -24.90 3.90
#